data_950a166623fbb23f93e342f1a8915ecf
#
_entry.id   950a166623fbb23f93e342f1a8915ecf
#
_cell.length_a   1.000
_cell.length_b   1.000
_cell.length_c   1.000
_cell.angle_alpha   90.00
_cell.angle_beta   90.00
_cell.angle_gamma   90.00
#
_symmetry.space_group_name_H-M   'P 1'
#
loop_
_entity.id
_entity.type
_entity.pdbx_description
1 polymer ?
#
loop_
_entity_poly.entity_id
_entity_poly.type
_entity_poly.pdbx_seq_one_letter_code
_entity_poly.pdbx_strand_id
1 'polypeptide(L)'
;MNSLNSFNIVDTLEVDDKKFHFYNLSKLHERYPEVVKLPKSKKVLIENLLRLEDGIDINNDLIEKVLINPHEKHEIFFLPSRVLMQDFTGVPAVADITAMRDAVAKKGKDPSIVNPL
;
A
#
# COMPACT_ATOMS: atom_id res chain seq x y z
N MET A 1 -7.50 5.43 -3.11
CA MET A 1 -7.16 6.12 -1.84
C MET A 1 -6.09 7.14 -2.14
N ASN A 2 -6.24 8.36 -1.66
CA ASN A 2 -5.17 9.37 -1.75
C ASN A 2 -4.43 9.37 -0.42
N SER A 3 -3.11 9.10 -0.46
CA SER A 3 -2.24 9.23 0.71
C SER A 3 -2.26 10.67 1.23
N LEU A 4 -2.12 10.84 2.56
CA LEU A 4 -1.93 12.15 3.20
C LEU A 4 -0.61 12.81 2.80
N ASN A 5 0.36 12.00 2.33
CA ASN A 5 1.68 12.46 1.87
C ASN A 5 2.40 13.36 2.89
N SER A 6 2.32 13.03 4.18
CA SER A 6 2.90 13.83 5.27
C SER A 6 4.41 14.02 5.14
N PHE A 7 5.10 13.15 4.42
CA PHE A 7 6.53 13.24 4.14
C PHE A 7 6.87 14.05 2.89
N ASN A 8 5.87 14.55 2.17
CA ASN A 8 6.01 15.36 0.95
C ASN A 8 6.91 14.73 -0.12
N ILE A 9 6.72 13.44 -0.40
CA ILE A 9 7.57 12.66 -1.30
C ILE A 9 6.93 12.39 -2.67
N VAL A 10 5.70 12.81 -2.89
CA VAL A 10 5.07 12.69 -4.21
C VAL A 10 5.79 13.57 -5.22
N ASP A 11 6.04 12.99 -6.38
CA ASP A 11 6.69 13.64 -7.50
C ASP A 11 5.96 13.31 -8.80
N THR A 12 6.30 14.01 -9.88
CA THR A 12 5.67 13.83 -11.17
C THR A 12 6.72 13.45 -12.22
N LEU A 13 6.43 12.39 -12.95
CA LEU A 13 7.20 11.96 -14.10
C LEU A 13 6.38 12.20 -15.38
N GLU A 14 6.95 12.85 -16.36
CA GLU A 14 6.34 13.03 -17.67
C GLU A 14 6.96 12.03 -18.66
N VAL A 15 6.08 11.23 -19.29
CA VAL A 15 6.48 10.26 -20.33
C VAL A 15 5.46 10.33 -21.46
N ASP A 16 5.91 10.62 -22.67
CA ASP A 16 5.07 10.69 -23.87
C ASP A 16 3.78 11.53 -23.68
N ASP A 17 3.93 12.76 -23.21
CA ASP A 17 2.87 13.73 -22.92
C ASP A 17 1.89 13.29 -21.78
N LYS A 18 2.19 12.20 -21.08
CA LYS A 18 1.43 11.74 -19.91
C LYS A 18 2.17 12.06 -18.62
N LYS A 19 1.42 12.51 -17.62
CA LYS A 19 1.93 12.79 -16.28
C LYS A 19 1.58 11.63 -15.35
N PHE A 20 2.61 11.10 -14.68
CA PHE A 20 2.48 10.04 -13.68
C PHE A 20 2.97 10.56 -12.33
N HIS A 21 2.17 10.37 -11.30
CA HIS A 21 2.60 10.65 -9.92
C HIS A 21 3.26 9.40 -9.34
N PHE A 22 4.37 9.60 -8.65
CA PHE A 22 5.08 8.52 -7.98
C PHE A 22 5.64 8.98 -6.63
N TYR A 23 5.91 8.03 -5.75
CA TYR A 23 6.49 8.28 -4.44
C TYR A 23 8.01 8.21 -4.53
N ASN A 24 8.66 9.37 -4.48
CA ASN A 24 10.10 9.50 -4.66
C ASN A 24 10.85 9.33 -3.34
N LEU A 25 11.32 8.12 -3.05
CA LEU A 25 12.07 7.82 -1.83
C LEU A 25 13.37 8.61 -1.71
N SER A 26 13.92 9.16 -2.82
CA SER A 26 15.12 9.97 -2.76
C SER A 26 14.94 11.26 -1.94
N LYS A 27 13.71 11.77 -1.85
CA LYS A 27 13.39 12.92 -1.01
C LYS A 27 13.52 12.66 0.48
N LEU A 28 13.58 11.39 0.89
CA LEU A 28 13.79 10.99 2.29
C LEU A 28 15.28 10.95 2.68
N HIS A 29 16.20 10.98 1.71
CA HIS A 29 17.61 10.68 1.95
C HIS A 29 18.30 11.67 2.89
N GLU A 30 17.92 12.95 2.86
CA GLU A 30 18.49 13.96 3.75
C GLU A 30 18.07 13.74 5.21
N ARG A 31 16.78 13.43 5.43
CA ARG A 31 16.23 13.24 6.78
C ARG A 31 16.47 11.83 7.31
N TYR A 32 16.51 10.81 6.44
CA TYR A 32 16.65 9.39 6.78
C TYR A 32 17.72 8.72 5.91
N PRO A 33 19.01 8.98 6.15
CA PRO A 33 20.11 8.51 5.30
C PRO A 33 20.23 6.98 5.24
N GLU A 34 19.77 6.25 6.26
CA GLU A 34 19.79 4.78 6.26
C GLU A 34 18.87 4.18 5.19
N VAL A 35 17.84 4.89 4.76
CA VAL A 35 16.94 4.43 3.68
C VAL A 35 17.68 4.22 2.37
N VAL A 36 18.76 4.98 2.11
CA VAL A 36 19.59 4.84 0.90
C VAL A 36 20.20 3.44 0.80
N LYS A 37 20.67 2.93 1.94
CA LYS A 37 21.42 1.67 2.05
C LYS A 37 20.53 0.43 2.07
N LEU A 38 19.21 0.61 2.23
CA LEU A 38 18.28 -0.50 2.34
C LEU A 38 18.21 -1.34 1.06
N PRO A 39 17.99 -2.65 1.19
CA PRO A 39 17.70 -3.51 0.05
C PRO A 39 16.38 -3.08 -0.61
N LYS A 40 16.24 -3.37 -1.90
CA LYS A 40 15.06 -2.99 -2.69
C LYS A 40 13.75 -3.50 -2.09
N SER A 41 13.74 -4.69 -1.51
CA SER A 41 12.56 -5.27 -0.84
C SER A 41 12.06 -4.40 0.31
N LYS A 42 12.95 -3.88 1.16
CA LYS A 42 12.56 -2.95 2.23
C LYS A 42 12.10 -1.60 1.68
N LYS A 43 12.73 -1.11 0.62
CA LYS A 43 12.28 0.13 -0.05
C LYS A 43 10.87 0.01 -0.60
N VAL A 44 10.49 -1.14 -1.15
CA VAL A 44 9.13 -1.41 -1.61
C VAL A 44 8.13 -1.38 -0.45
N LEU A 45 8.48 -1.95 0.71
CA LEU A 45 7.62 -1.91 1.89
C LEU A 45 7.44 -0.48 2.42
N ILE A 46 8.50 0.31 2.47
CA ILE A 46 8.45 1.72 2.88
C ILE A 46 7.60 2.53 1.90
N GLU A 47 7.79 2.35 0.60
CA GLU A 47 6.99 3.02 -0.43
C GLU A 47 5.50 2.67 -0.28
N ASN A 48 5.19 1.40 0.00
CA ASN A 48 3.82 0.96 0.21
C ASN A 48 3.17 1.68 1.41
N LEU A 49 3.86 1.79 2.55
CA LEU A 49 3.36 2.54 3.71
C LEU A 49 3.10 4.01 3.37
N LEU A 50 4.06 4.67 2.71
CA LEU A 50 3.94 6.08 2.33
C LEU A 50 2.81 6.34 1.34
N ARG A 51 2.59 5.41 0.42
CA ARG A 51 1.52 5.48 -0.57
C ARG A 51 0.13 5.25 0.04
N LEU A 52 0.05 4.49 1.11
CA LEU A 52 -1.20 4.10 1.75
C LEU A 52 -1.46 4.85 3.07
N GLU A 53 -0.67 5.86 3.38
CA GLU A 53 -0.83 6.67 4.58
C GLU A 53 -2.25 7.25 4.64
N ASP A 54 -3.02 6.84 5.65
CA ASP A 54 -4.41 7.23 5.87
C ASP A 54 -4.63 8.02 7.18
N GLY A 55 -3.59 8.07 8.03
CA GLY A 55 -3.62 8.74 9.34
C GLY A 55 -4.32 7.94 10.44
N ILE A 56 -4.81 6.73 10.15
CA ILE A 56 -5.52 5.84 11.08
C ILE A 56 -4.67 4.60 11.32
N ASP A 57 -4.69 3.66 10.38
CA ASP A 57 -3.93 2.41 10.45
C ASP A 57 -2.48 2.62 10.03
N ILE A 58 -2.27 3.41 8.99
CA ILE A 58 -0.95 3.82 8.49
C ILE A 58 -0.79 5.32 8.72
N ASN A 59 -0.33 5.66 9.91
CA ASN A 59 -0.13 7.04 10.32
C ASN A 59 1.35 7.46 10.25
N ASN A 60 1.59 8.75 10.41
CA ASN A 60 2.92 9.34 10.38
C ASN A 60 3.88 8.70 11.40
N ASP A 61 3.41 8.42 12.61
CA ASP A 61 4.25 7.87 13.69
C ASP A 61 4.76 6.46 13.36
N LEU A 62 3.89 5.61 12.76
CA LEU A 62 4.28 4.28 12.30
C LEU A 62 5.35 4.38 11.21
N ILE A 63 5.12 5.24 10.22
CA ILE A 63 6.05 5.43 9.10
C ILE A 63 7.38 5.98 9.61
N GLU A 64 7.37 7.01 10.44
CA GLU A 64 8.59 7.61 11.00
C GLU A 64 9.39 6.61 11.83
N LYS A 65 8.74 5.78 12.65
CA LYS A 65 9.36 4.71 13.41
C LYS A 65 10.12 3.73 12.50
N VAL A 66 9.50 3.32 11.39
CA VAL A 66 10.13 2.43 10.39
C VAL A 66 11.29 3.11 9.68
N LEU A 67 11.19 4.40 9.38
CA LEU A 67 12.25 5.17 8.71
C LEU A 67 13.47 5.41 9.58
N ILE A 68 13.27 5.63 10.89
CA ILE A 68 14.36 5.85 11.86
C ILE A 68 15.10 4.54 12.15
N ASN A 69 14.38 3.43 12.30
CA ASN A 69 14.93 2.13 12.67
C ASN A 69 14.65 1.05 11.60
N PRO A 70 15.09 1.21 10.36
CA PRO A 70 14.66 0.34 9.25
C PRO A 70 15.24 -1.08 9.33
N HIS A 71 16.15 -1.35 10.24
CA HIS A 71 16.77 -2.67 10.46
C HIS A 71 16.06 -3.47 11.56
N GLU A 72 15.23 -2.84 12.36
CA GLU A 72 14.44 -3.50 13.39
C GLU A 72 13.25 -4.25 12.79
N LYS A 73 12.62 -5.09 13.62
CA LYS A 73 11.37 -5.77 13.27
C LYS A 73 10.20 -4.86 13.60
N HIS A 74 9.42 -4.53 12.59
CA HIS A 74 8.19 -3.75 12.73
C HIS A 74 7.00 -4.57 12.24
N GLU A 75 5.89 -4.48 12.96
CA GLU A 75 4.59 -4.87 12.41
C GLU A 75 4.11 -3.73 11.51
N ILE A 76 3.83 -4.03 10.26
CA ILE A 76 3.40 -3.06 9.28
C ILE A 76 2.19 -3.59 8.51
N PHE A 77 1.34 -2.68 8.09
CA PHE A 77 0.31 -2.98 7.09
C PHE A 77 0.97 -3.00 5.70
N PHE A 78 0.63 -4.01 4.91
CA PHE A 78 1.11 -4.12 3.54
C PHE A 78 -0.04 -4.48 2.61
N LEU A 79 -0.34 -3.61 1.67
CA LEU A 79 -1.37 -3.85 0.66
C LEU A 79 -0.69 -4.08 -0.69
N PRO A 80 -0.59 -5.35 -1.15
CA PRO A 80 -0.01 -5.66 -2.43
C PRO A 80 -0.92 -5.19 -3.57
N SER A 81 -0.34 -4.67 -4.65
CA SER A 81 -1.08 -4.31 -5.85
C SER A 81 -1.57 -5.54 -6.64
N ARG A 82 -1.00 -6.70 -6.37
CA ARG A 82 -1.37 -7.96 -7.01
C ARG A 82 -1.07 -9.14 -6.09
N VAL A 83 -2.04 -10.04 -5.97
CA VAL A 83 -1.86 -11.34 -5.32
C VAL A 83 -1.84 -12.42 -6.41
N LEU A 84 -0.76 -13.18 -6.47
CA LEU A 84 -0.64 -14.32 -7.37
C LEU A 84 -1.10 -15.58 -6.62
N MET A 85 -2.08 -16.25 -7.16
CA MET A 85 -2.62 -17.49 -6.61
C MET A 85 -2.50 -18.61 -7.64
N GLN A 86 -2.29 -19.84 -7.17
CA GLN A 86 -2.38 -21.00 -8.05
C GLN A 86 -3.85 -21.26 -8.45
N ASP A 87 -4.09 -22.02 -9.50
CA ASP A 87 -5.43 -22.24 -10.07
C ASP A 87 -6.45 -22.76 -9.04
N PHE A 88 -6.04 -23.71 -8.21
CA PHE A 88 -6.94 -24.29 -7.19
C PHE A 88 -7.25 -23.32 -6.05
N THR A 89 -6.35 -22.43 -5.67
CA THR A 89 -6.56 -21.44 -4.61
C THR A 89 -7.48 -20.31 -5.09
N GLY A 90 -7.43 -19.95 -6.37
CA GLY A 90 -8.25 -18.90 -6.95
C GLY A 90 -9.75 -19.24 -6.92
N VAL A 91 -10.11 -20.51 -7.13
CA VAL A 91 -11.53 -20.93 -7.15
C VAL A 91 -12.21 -20.75 -5.79
N PRO A 92 -11.67 -21.24 -4.66
CA PRO A 92 -12.26 -20.96 -3.33
C PRO A 92 -12.38 -19.47 -3.02
N ALA A 93 -11.36 -18.67 -3.31
CA ALA A 93 -11.39 -17.22 -3.04
C ALA A 93 -12.52 -16.52 -3.81
N VAL A 94 -12.73 -16.86 -5.09
CA VAL A 94 -13.84 -16.32 -5.90
C VAL A 94 -15.19 -16.80 -5.37
N ALA A 95 -15.31 -18.07 -4.96
CA ALA A 95 -16.52 -18.62 -4.39
C ALA A 95 -16.91 -17.91 -3.09
N ASP A 96 -15.95 -17.66 -2.21
CA ASP A 96 -16.17 -16.94 -0.95
C ASP A 96 -16.63 -15.49 -1.19
N ILE A 97 -15.97 -14.76 -2.09
CA ILE A 97 -16.38 -13.39 -2.46
C ILE A 97 -17.80 -13.40 -3.04
N THR A 98 -18.12 -14.37 -3.88
CA THR A 98 -19.45 -14.49 -4.46
C THR A 98 -20.51 -14.75 -3.40
N ALA A 99 -20.25 -15.67 -2.48
CA ALA A 99 -21.15 -15.97 -1.37
C ALA A 99 -21.36 -14.75 -0.45
N MET A 100 -20.31 -13.99 -0.19
CA MET A 100 -20.42 -12.73 0.57
C MET A 100 -21.26 -11.69 -0.16
N ARG A 101 -21.09 -11.53 -1.48
CA ARG A 101 -21.92 -10.62 -2.30
C ARG A 101 -23.38 -11.02 -2.28
N ASP A 102 -23.68 -12.31 -2.41
CA ASP A 102 -25.04 -12.82 -2.32
C ASP A 102 -25.68 -12.54 -0.95
N ALA A 103 -24.93 -12.70 0.12
CA ALA A 103 -25.39 -12.40 1.47
C ALA A 103 -25.69 -10.90 1.67
N VAL A 104 -24.87 -10.03 1.09
CA VAL A 104 -25.10 -8.57 1.10
C VAL A 104 -26.34 -8.19 0.30
N ALA A 105 -26.49 -8.76 -0.91
CA ALA A 105 -27.67 -8.53 -1.76
C ALA A 105 -28.98 -8.98 -1.10
N LYS A 106 -28.98 -10.14 -0.44
CA LYS A 106 -30.13 -10.63 0.35
C LYS A 106 -30.55 -9.68 1.47
N LYS A 107 -29.60 -8.87 1.98
CA LYS A 107 -29.89 -7.82 2.97
C LYS A 107 -30.28 -6.47 2.36
N GLY A 108 -30.49 -6.41 1.04
CA GLY A 108 -30.89 -5.20 0.32
C GLY A 108 -29.78 -4.15 0.21
N LYS A 109 -28.52 -4.55 0.37
CA LYS A 109 -27.37 -3.66 0.21
C LYS A 109 -26.65 -3.90 -1.11
N ASP A 110 -25.85 -2.94 -1.54
CA ASP A 110 -25.06 -3.05 -2.76
C ASP A 110 -23.95 -4.11 -2.62
N PRO A 111 -23.96 -5.19 -3.43
CA PRO A 111 -22.91 -6.21 -3.39
C PRO A 111 -21.51 -5.71 -3.75
N SER A 112 -21.39 -4.58 -4.44
CA SER A 112 -20.10 -4.02 -4.86
C SER A 112 -19.24 -3.56 -3.69
N ILE A 113 -19.79 -3.41 -2.49
CA ILE A 113 -19.01 -3.12 -1.27
C ILE A 113 -18.08 -4.28 -0.87
N VAL A 114 -18.37 -5.49 -1.36
CA VAL A 114 -17.50 -6.66 -1.14
C VAL A 114 -16.52 -6.77 -2.30
N ASN A 115 -15.42 -6.05 -2.17
CA ASN A 115 -14.29 -6.12 -3.09
C ASN A 115 -13.00 -6.35 -2.29
N PRO A 116 -12.00 -7.01 -2.87
CA PRO A 116 -10.65 -6.99 -2.34
C PRO A 116 -10.16 -5.54 -2.24
N LEU A 117 -9.53 -5.21 -1.13
CA LEU A 117 -8.97 -3.87 -0.89
C LEU A 117 -7.76 -3.59 -1.78
#